data_13c75f913ce3254594f4c66f9f7fd948
#
_entry.id   13c75f913ce3254594f4c66f9f7fd948
#
_cell.length_a   1.000
_cell.length_b   1.000
_cell.length_c   1.000
_cell.angle_alpha   90.00
_cell.angle_beta   90.00
_cell.angle_gamma   90.00
#
_symmetry.space_group_name_H-M   'P 1'
#
loop_
_entity.id
_entity.type
_entity.pdbx_description
1 polymer ?
#
loop_
_entity_poly.entity_id
_entity_poly.type
_entity_poly.pdbx_seq_one_letter_code
_entity_poly.pdbx_strand_id
1 'polypeptide(L)'
;MRQIYGIDLSKEKFDVNFIDQTGKEQYIVVKNDLPSITEFLRSIPRDAYLVSEHTGVYGNLLLFLCNQMSISISFCSGYSIKHSMGLRKGKTDKIDSARIREYGERFYDTLKESTVNNELMIELQELYSLRNQLVKERKMLLTKQKGANKLATRSIYANQVYARIIDRLTLEINNIEWQLLQLIRSDNELTRNFDLVTSIKGVGPVTACELMIKTVNFKKITTAKQAASYAGVCPFPNASGQMVKKSRINAMSDKALKSLLFMCA
;
A
#
# COMPACT_ATOMS: atom_id res chain seq x y z
N MET A 1 -28.27 12.96 5.53
CA MET A 1 -26.91 12.50 5.76
C MET A 1 -26.78 11.15 5.04
N ARG A 2 -25.72 10.91 4.26
CA ARG A 2 -25.52 9.58 3.62
C ARG A 2 -25.38 8.51 4.69
N GLN A 3 -25.89 7.32 4.42
CA GLN A 3 -25.75 6.18 5.33
C GLN A 3 -24.32 5.66 5.29
N ILE A 4 -23.65 5.61 6.45
CA ILE A 4 -22.25 5.17 6.57
C ILE A 4 -22.19 3.68 6.91
N TYR A 5 -21.39 2.95 6.17
CA TYR A 5 -21.08 1.54 6.38
C TYR A 5 -19.62 1.41 6.83
N GLY A 6 -19.39 0.98 8.06
CA GLY A 6 -18.05 0.69 8.57
C GLY A 6 -17.65 -0.74 8.24
N ILE A 7 -16.51 -0.91 7.61
CA ILE A 7 -16.05 -2.20 7.08
C ILE A 7 -14.69 -2.57 7.69
N ASP A 8 -14.65 -3.66 8.43
CA ASP A 8 -13.42 -4.30 8.89
C ASP A 8 -13.05 -5.43 7.95
N LEU A 9 -11.98 -5.25 7.17
CA LEU A 9 -11.55 -6.12 6.07
C LEU A 9 -10.53 -7.15 6.51
N SER A 10 -10.77 -8.42 6.15
CA SER A 10 -9.80 -9.50 6.26
C SER A 10 -9.64 -10.27 4.94
N LYS A 11 -8.76 -11.25 4.92
CA LYS A 11 -8.46 -12.04 3.72
C LYS A 11 -9.70 -12.77 3.16
N GLU A 12 -10.49 -13.40 4.02
CA GLU A 12 -11.55 -14.32 3.61
C GLU A 12 -12.95 -13.72 3.72
N LYS A 13 -13.11 -12.70 4.57
CA LYS A 13 -14.39 -12.04 4.85
C LYS A 13 -14.16 -10.60 5.24
N PHE A 14 -15.24 -9.84 5.29
CA PHE A 14 -15.28 -8.57 5.97
C PHE A 14 -16.55 -8.40 6.79
N ASP A 15 -16.41 -7.65 7.87
CA ASP A 15 -17.44 -7.40 8.84
C ASP A 15 -17.98 -5.98 8.62
N VAL A 16 -19.29 -5.85 8.46
CA VAL A 16 -19.96 -4.59 8.11
C VAL A 16 -20.87 -4.17 9.23
N ASN A 17 -20.75 -2.91 9.63
CA ASN A 17 -21.62 -2.27 10.61
C ASN A 17 -22.27 -1.01 10.03
N PHE A 18 -23.56 -0.86 10.21
CA PHE A 18 -24.31 0.32 9.75
C PHE A 18 -25.56 0.56 10.62
N ILE A 19 -26.13 1.77 10.52
CA ILE A 19 -27.44 2.09 11.13
C ILE A 19 -28.48 2.02 10.02
N ASP A 20 -29.55 1.24 10.25
CA ASP A 20 -30.64 1.14 9.30
C ASP A 20 -31.59 2.37 9.35
N GLN A 21 -32.59 2.38 8.46
CA GLN A 21 -33.55 3.49 8.37
C GLN A 21 -34.41 3.66 9.63
N THR A 22 -34.46 2.63 10.48
CA THR A 22 -35.20 2.70 11.78
C THR A 22 -34.33 3.21 12.92
N GLY A 23 -33.05 3.53 12.65
CA GLY A 23 -32.07 3.96 13.66
C GLY A 23 -31.45 2.80 14.44
N LYS A 24 -31.67 1.54 14.03
CA LYS A 24 -31.12 0.36 14.68
C LYS A 24 -29.79 -0.04 14.07
N GLU A 25 -28.84 -0.35 14.94
CA GLU A 25 -27.54 -0.87 14.53
C GLU A 25 -27.66 -2.28 13.95
N GLN A 26 -27.09 -2.47 12.77
CA GLN A 26 -27.03 -3.72 12.03
C GLN A 26 -25.57 -4.18 11.87
N TYR A 27 -25.40 -5.49 11.88
CA TYR A 27 -24.11 -6.13 11.67
C TYR A 27 -24.27 -7.32 10.75
N ILE A 28 -23.48 -7.37 9.70
CA ILE A 28 -23.46 -8.48 8.74
C ILE A 28 -22.02 -8.88 8.44
N VAL A 29 -21.82 -10.12 8.02
CA VAL A 29 -20.55 -10.66 7.57
C VAL A 29 -20.67 -11.04 6.12
N VAL A 30 -19.72 -10.57 5.29
CA VAL A 30 -19.70 -10.80 3.86
C VAL A 30 -18.39 -11.52 3.50
N LYS A 31 -18.44 -12.53 2.64
CA LYS A 31 -17.21 -13.16 2.11
C LYS A 31 -16.47 -12.19 1.21
N ASN A 32 -15.14 -12.22 1.28
CA ASN A 32 -14.29 -11.39 0.44
C ASN A 32 -14.03 -12.04 -0.93
N ASP A 33 -15.11 -12.33 -1.65
CA ASP A 33 -15.10 -12.85 -3.01
C ASP A 33 -16.02 -12.05 -3.95
N LEU A 34 -15.84 -12.20 -5.24
CA LEU A 34 -16.54 -11.40 -6.26
C LEU A 34 -18.07 -11.53 -6.16
N PRO A 35 -18.69 -12.73 -6.07
CA PRO A 35 -20.14 -12.85 -6.00
C PRO A 35 -20.72 -12.23 -4.73
N SER A 36 -20.13 -12.51 -3.56
CA SER A 36 -20.65 -12.03 -2.27
C SER A 36 -20.55 -10.52 -2.13
N ILE A 37 -19.44 -9.92 -2.58
CA ILE A 37 -19.29 -8.45 -2.60
C ILE A 37 -20.29 -7.82 -3.55
N THR A 38 -20.48 -8.41 -4.74
CA THR A 38 -21.43 -7.87 -5.73
C THR A 38 -22.87 -7.91 -5.19
N GLU A 39 -23.27 -8.99 -4.52
CA GLU A 39 -24.57 -9.10 -3.87
C GLU A 39 -24.75 -8.09 -2.76
N PHE A 40 -23.75 -7.93 -1.88
CA PHE A 40 -23.75 -6.91 -0.82
C PHE A 40 -23.92 -5.51 -1.40
N LEU A 41 -23.10 -5.13 -2.40
CA LEU A 41 -23.16 -3.79 -2.99
C LEU A 41 -24.49 -3.52 -3.71
N ARG A 42 -25.18 -4.55 -4.22
CA ARG A 42 -26.54 -4.42 -4.78
C ARG A 42 -27.62 -4.25 -3.71
N SER A 43 -27.38 -4.76 -2.51
CA SER A 43 -28.34 -4.72 -1.39
C SER A 43 -28.34 -3.39 -0.63
N ILE A 44 -27.32 -2.56 -0.79
CA ILE A 44 -27.21 -1.26 -0.11
C ILE A 44 -27.71 -0.10 -0.98
N PRO A 45 -28.12 1.04 -0.37
CA PRO A 45 -28.52 2.23 -1.13
C PRO A 45 -27.38 2.74 -2.03
N ARG A 46 -27.71 3.29 -3.19
CA ARG A 46 -26.71 3.84 -4.12
C ARG A 46 -25.93 5.04 -3.57
N ASP A 47 -26.53 5.78 -2.66
CA ASP A 47 -25.91 6.90 -1.96
C ASP A 47 -25.18 6.49 -0.67
N ALA A 48 -25.09 5.19 -0.38
CA ALA A 48 -24.29 4.66 0.71
C ALA A 48 -22.84 5.12 0.61
N TYR A 49 -22.19 5.33 1.75
CA TYR A 49 -20.78 5.65 1.84
C TYR A 49 -20.06 4.61 2.68
N LEU A 50 -19.12 3.90 2.07
CA LEU A 50 -18.35 2.86 2.72
C LEU A 50 -17.07 3.45 3.30
N VAL A 51 -16.75 3.07 4.52
CA VAL A 51 -15.49 3.44 5.19
C VAL A 51 -14.81 2.18 5.67
N SER A 52 -13.55 2.01 5.32
CA SER A 52 -12.76 0.83 5.72
C SER A 52 -11.38 1.23 6.21
N GLU A 53 -10.79 0.38 7.04
CA GLU A 53 -9.37 0.47 7.34
C GLU A 53 -8.55 -0.02 6.12
N HIS A 54 -7.41 0.63 5.85
CA HIS A 54 -6.52 0.21 4.77
C HIS A 54 -5.74 -1.06 5.18
N THR A 55 -6.17 -2.20 4.66
CA THR A 55 -5.59 -3.54 4.95
C THR A 55 -4.73 -4.10 3.81
N GLY A 56 -4.12 -3.23 3.01
CA GLY A 56 -3.28 -3.63 1.88
C GLY A 56 -4.11 -4.20 0.72
N VAL A 57 -3.70 -5.37 0.20
CA VAL A 57 -4.28 -5.96 -1.02
C VAL A 57 -5.70 -6.50 -0.85
N TYR A 58 -6.12 -6.80 0.39
CA TYR A 58 -7.44 -7.43 0.63
C TYR A 58 -8.62 -6.51 0.31
N GLY A 59 -8.40 -5.20 0.27
CA GLY A 59 -9.43 -4.22 -0.09
C GLY A 59 -9.55 -3.95 -1.60
N ASN A 60 -8.66 -4.46 -2.42
CA ASN A 60 -8.61 -4.11 -3.85
C ASN A 60 -9.86 -4.55 -4.60
N LEU A 61 -10.37 -5.76 -4.33
CA LEU A 61 -11.57 -6.26 -4.99
C LEU A 61 -12.81 -5.43 -4.61
N LEU A 62 -12.96 -5.11 -3.32
CA LEU A 62 -14.06 -4.24 -2.86
C LEU A 62 -13.97 -2.86 -3.49
N LEU A 63 -12.78 -2.24 -3.53
CA LEU A 63 -12.55 -0.95 -4.16
C LEU A 63 -12.92 -0.96 -5.64
N PHE A 64 -12.47 -1.98 -6.37
CA PHE A 64 -12.76 -2.15 -7.79
C PHE A 64 -14.27 -2.22 -8.05
N LEU A 65 -15.00 -3.07 -7.30
CA LEU A 65 -16.44 -3.23 -7.46
C LEU A 65 -17.23 -1.97 -7.02
N CYS A 66 -16.82 -1.29 -5.95
CA CYS A 66 -17.40 -0.02 -5.56
C CYS A 66 -17.28 1.02 -6.69
N ASN A 67 -16.10 1.15 -7.29
CA ASN A 67 -15.89 2.08 -8.40
C ASN A 67 -16.71 1.70 -9.64
N GLN A 68 -16.80 0.41 -10.00
CA GLN A 68 -17.65 -0.06 -11.11
C GLN A 68 -19.14 0.25 -10.89
N MET A 69 -19.61 0.13 -9.64
CA MET A 69 -21.01 0.35 -9.28
C MET A 69 -21.32 1.80 -8.85
N SER A 70 -20.34 2.70 -8.93
CA SER A 70 -20.44 4.11 -8.52
C SER A 70 -20.87 4.28 -7.06
N ILE A 71 -20.38 3.40 -6.17
CA ILE A 71 -20.56 3.45 -4.74
C ILE A 71 -19.32 4.11 -4.10
N SER A 72 -19.53 5.15 -3.30
CA SER A 72 -18.44 5.87 -2.63
C SER A 72 -17.80 5.03 -1.54
N ILE A 73 -16.47 4.95 -1.52
CA ILE A 73 -15.68 4.25 -0.50
C ILE A 73 -14.44 5.05 -0.12
N SER A 74 -14.11 5.08 1.18
CA SER A 74 -12.85 5.63 1.71
C SER A 74 -12.06 4.58 2.47
N PHE A 75 -10.78 4.40 2.09
CA PHE A 75 -9.83 3.66 2.90
C PHE A 75 -9.05 4.60 3.81
N CYS A 76 -9.23 4.43 5.11
CA CYS A 76 -8.64 5.27 6.15
C CYS A 76 -7.44 4.57 6.81
N SER A 77 -6.52 5.37 7.35
CA SER A 77 -5.42 4.83 8.14
C SER A 77 -5.94 4.26 9.46
N GLY A 78 -5.56 3.01 9.80
CA GLY A 78 -5.89 2.42 11.09
C GLY A 78 -5.37 3.24 12.28
N TYR A 79 -4.25 3.95 12.09
CA TYR A 79 -3.75 4.92 13.07
C TYR A 79 -4.76 6.05 13.31
N SER A 80 -5.30 6.63 12.24
CA SER A 80 -6.30 7.72 12.34
C SER A 80 -7.57 7.24 13.03
N ILE A 81 -8.10 6.08 12.64
CA ILE A 81 -9.30 5.49 13.26
C ILE A 81 -9.06 5.25 14.75
N LYS A 82 -7.95 4.60 15.11
CA LYS A 82 -7.64 4.26 16.50
C LYS A 82 -7.43 5.48 17.40
N HIS A 83 -6.73 6.50 16.92
CA HIS A 83 -6.35 7.66 17.74
C HIS A 83 -7.40 8.75 17.81
N SER A 84 -8.34 8.82 16.86
CA SER A 84 -9.42 9.81 16.87
C SER A 84 -10.63 9.41 17.73
N MET A 85 -10.75 8.13 18.10
CA MET A 85 -11.92 7.59 18.81
C MET A 85 -11.70 7.42 20.32
N GLY A 86 -10.55 7.86 20.86
CA GLY A 86 -10.21 7.72 22.27
C GLY A 86 -9.85 6.28 22.70
N LEU A 87 -9.59 6.09 23.99
CA LEU A 87 -9.25 4.79 24.57
C LEU A 87 -10.52 3.94 24.75
N ARG A 88 -10.69 2.91 23.94
CA ARG A 88 -11.80 1.94 24.08
C ARG A 88 -11.22 0.54 24.34
N LYS A 89 -11.78 -0.16 25.32
CA LYS A 89 -11.47 -1.57 25.62
C LYS A 89 -12.33 -2.49 24.76
N GLY A 90 -11.80 -3.66 24.45
CA GLY A 90 -12.45 -4.70 23.64
C GLY A 90 -11.98 -4.69 22.19
N LYS A 91 -11.76 -5.89 21.64
CA LYS A 91 -11.39 -6.12 20.25
C LYS A 91 -12.15 -7.35 19.75
N THR A 92 -13.10 -7.10 18.86
CA THR A 92 -13.78 -8.10 18.04
C THR A 92 -14.09 -7.44 16.69
N ASP A 93 -14.18 -8.22 15.63
CA ASP A 93 -14.46 -7.74 14.29
C ASP A 93 -15.74 -6.87 14.26
N LYS A 94 -16.77 -7.25 15.05
CA LYS A 94 -18.00 -6.48 15.22
C LYS A 94 -17.77 -5.10 15.84
N ILE A 95 -16.92 -5.02 16.88
CA ILE A 95 -16.57 -3.75 17.54
C ILE A 95 -15.70 -2.89 16.62
N ASP A 96 -14.80 -3.52 15.88
CA ASP A 96 -13.89 -2.80 15.00
C ASP A 96 -14.65 -2.23 13.78
N SER A 97 -15.59 -2.97 13.17
CA SER A 97 -16.47 -2.44 12.12
C SER A 97 -17.37 -1.30 12.60
N ALA A 98 -17.91 -1.38 13.85
CA ALA A 98 -18.67 -0.30 14.44
C ALA A 98 -17.83 0.97 14.68
N ARG A 99 -16.59 0.81 15.14
CA ARG A 99 -15.64 1.94 15.30
C ARG A 99 -15.31 2.61 13.98
N ILE A 100 -15.13 1.83 12.92
CA ILE A 100 -14.88 2.35 11.58
C ILE A 100 -16.09 3.15 11.08
N ARG A 101 -17.33 2.67 11.33
CA ARG A 101 -18.56 3.43 11.03
C ARG A 101 -18.61 4.74 11.77
N GLU A 102 -18.44 4.71 13.11
CA GLU A 102 -18.47 5.94 13.94
C GLU A 102 -17.38 6.93 13.51
N TYR A 103 -16.21 6.44 13.12
CA TYR A 103 -15.16 7.28 12.54
C TYR A 103 -15.64 7.97 11.26
N GLY A 104 -16.24 7.20 10.36
CA GLY A 104 -16.80 7.73 9.11
C GLY A 104 -17.88 8.80 9.33
N GLU A 105 -18.77 8.59 10.31
CA GLU A 105 -19.81 9.57 10.68
C GLU A 105 -19.22 10.86 11.25
N ARG A 106 -18.23 10.77 12.14
CA ARG A 106 -17.61 11.94 12.78
C ARG A 106 -16.73 12.78 11.87
N PHE A 107 -16.06 12.13 10.94
CA PHE A 107 -15.05 12.76 10.08
C PHE A 107 -15.46 12.78 8.62
N TYR A 108 -16.75 12.67 8.33
CA TYR A 108 -17.30 12.60 6.98
C TYR A 108 -16.77 13.71 6.07
N ASP A 109 -16.70 14.94 6.55
CA ASP A 109 -16.25 16.11 5.79
C ASP A 109 -14.76 16.05 5.40
N THR A 110 -13.98 15.20 6.08
CA THR A 110 -12.54 15.02 5.82
C THR A 110 -12.22 13.76 5.03
N LEU A 111 -13.21 12.90 4.82
CA LEU A 111 -13.03 11.67 4.05
C LEU A 111 -12.72 11.99 2.59
N LYS A 112 -11.78 11.24 2.03
CA LYS A 112 -11.44 11.31 0.61
C LYS A 112 -11.84 10.01 -0.04
N GLU A 113 -12.64 10.10 -1.09
CA GLU A 113 -13.00 8.91 -1.86
C GLU A 113 -11.76 8.23 -2.41
N SER A 114 -11.74 6.92 -2.22
CA SER A 114 -10.70 6.06 -2.78
C SER A 114 -11.12 5.64 -4.19
N THR A 115 -10.27 5.91 -5.16
CA THR A 115 -10.47 5.49 -6.54
C THR A 115 -9.52 4.35 -6.89
N VAL A 116 -9.96 3.48 -7.78
CA VAL A 116 -9.05 2.47 -8.36
C VAL A 116 -7.92 3.21 -9.05
N ASN A 117 -6.70 2.85 -8.73
CA ASN A 117 -5.57 3.27 -9.53
C ASN A 117 -5.80 2.78 -10.98
N ASN A 118 -5.33 3.55 -11.96
CA ASN A 118 -5.28 3.09 -13.34
C ASN A 118 -4.72 1.66 -13.39
N GLU A 119 -5.31 0.77 -14.18
CA GLU A 119 -4.89 -0.63 -14.33
C GLU A 119 -3.36 -0.75 -14.53
N LEU A 120 -2.80 0.15 -15.34
CA LEU A 120 -1.35 0.25 -15.53
C LEU A 120 -0.57 0.47 -14.22
N MET A 121 -1.11 1.27 -13.29
CA MET A 121 -0.46 1.51 -11.99
C MET A 121 -0.56 0.30 -11.07
N ILE A 122 -1.63 -0.47 -11.16
CA ILE A 122 -1.80 -1.73 -10.40
C ILE A 122 -0.79 -2.74 -10.90
N GLU A 123 -0.71 -2.95 -12.21
CA GLU A 123 0.24 -3.87 -12.85
C GLU A 123 1.70 -3.46 -12.57
N LEU A 124 2.00 -2.16 -12.66
CA LEU A 124 3.32 -1.62 -12.32
C LEU A 124 3.71 -1.94 -10.88
N GLN A 125 2.77 -1.78 -9.94
CA GLN A 125 2.98 -2.08 -8.52
C GLN A 125 3.19 -3.58 -8.27
N GLU A 126 2.42 -4.44 -8.94
CA GLU A 126 2.53 -5.89 -8.83
C GLU A 126 3.90 -6.39 -9.34
N LEU A 127 4.27 -6.00 -10.56
CA LEU A 127 5.56 -6.36 -11.17
C LEU A 127 6.74 -5.85 -10.31
N TYR A 128 6.66 -4.61 -9.83
CA TYR A 128 7.68 -4.05 -8.96
C TYR A 128 7.81 -4.79 -7.61
N SER A 129 6.69 -5.18 -7.02
CA SER A 129 6.64 -5.98 -5.79
C SER A 129 7.28 -7.35 -6.00
N LEU A 130 6.93 -8.04 -7.09
CA LEU A 130 7.52 -9.33 -7.47
C LEU A 130 9.03 -9.20 -7.69
N ARG A 131 9.46 -8.20 -8.46
CA ARG A 131 10.88 -7.90 -8.67
C ARG A 131 11.63 -7.77 -7.34
N ASN A 132 11.11 -7.00 -6.39
CA ASN A 132 11.72 -6.79 -5.08
C ASN A 132 11.79 -8.07 -4.24
N GLN A 133 10.77 -8.93 -4.34
CA GLN A 133 10.79 -10.25 -3.71
C GLN A 133 11.92 -11.11 -4.28
N LEU A 134 12.02 -11.26 -5.59
CA LEU A 134 13.04 -12.06 -6.24
C LEU A 134 14.47 -11.54 -5.93
N VAL A 135 14.67 -10.23 -5.85
CA VAL A 135 15.95 -9.64 -5.44
C VAL A 135 16.32 -10.03 -4.01
N LYS A 136 15.36 -10.05 -3.08
CA LYS A 136 15.60 -10.50 -1.69
C LYS A 136 15.96 -11.98 -1.64
N GLU A 137 15.27 -12.83 -2.38
CA GLU A 137 15.52 -14.26 -2.45
C GLU A 137 16.91 -14.55 -3.06
N ARG A 138 17.26 -13.87 -4.17
CA ARG A 138 18.58 -13.96 -4.78
C ARG A 138 19.69 -13.56 -3.79
N LYS A 139 19.51 -12.45 -3.08
CA LYS A 139 20.48 -11.99 -2.06
C LYS A 139 20.66 -13.01 -0.94
N MET A 140 19.57 -13.63 -0.48
CA MET A 140 19.59 -14.67 0.54
C MET A 140 20.40 -15.90 0.07
N LEU A 141 20.14 -16.37 -1.15
CA LEU A 141 20.86 -17.52 -1.73
C LEU A 141 22.34 -17.20 -1.96
N LEU A 142 22.68 -16.03 -2.46
CA LEU A 142 24.08 -15.57 -2.60
C LEU A 142 24.80 -15.55 -1.25
N THR A 143 24.15 -15.11 -0.19
CA THR A 143 24.74 -15.09 1.16
C THR A 143 24.99 -16.51 1.67
N LYS A 144 24.03 -17.42 1.48
CA LYS A 144 24.17 -18.84 1.84
C LYS A 144 25.29 -19.52 1.05
N GLN A 145 25.35 -19.31 -0.26
CA GLN A 145 26.41 -19.83 -1.12
C GLN A 145 27.80 -19.35 -0.68
N LYS A 146 27.93 -18.03 -0.40
CA LYS A 146 29.19 -17.47 0.12
C LYS A 146 29.59 -18.06 1.48
N GLY A 147 28.63 -18.33 2.36
CA GLY A 147 28.87 -18.99 3.64
C GLY A 147 29.33 -20.43 3.46
N ALA A 148 28.67 -21.21 2.59
CA ALA A 148 29.02 -22.58 2.28
C ALA A 148 30.45 -22.69 1.66
N ASN A 149 30.88 -21.71 0.86
CA ASN A 149 32.19 -21.64 0.27
C ASN A 149 33.33 -21.44 1.28
N LYS A 150 33.02 -21.07 2.53
CA LYS A 150 34.02 -20.96 3.62
C LYS A 150 34.19 -22.24 4.45
N LEU A 151 33.38 -23.29 4.19
CA LEU A 151 33.49 -24.57 4.88
C LEU A 151 34.66 -25.38 4.30
N ALA A 152 35.37 -26.11 5.15
CA ALA A 152 36.49 -27.00 4.74
C ALA A 152 36.04 -28.13 3.80
N THR A 153 34.82 -28.63 4.02
CA THR A 153 34.14 -29.60 3.15
C THR A 153 32.86 -29.03 2.63
N ARG A 154 32.72 -28.96 1.31
CA ARG A 154 31.48 -28.48 0.66
C ARG A 154 30.96 -29.48 -0.36
N SER A 155 29.68 -29.59 -0.51
CA SER A 155 29.04 -30.34 -1.57
C SER A 155 29.16 -29.58 -2.89
N ILE A 156 29.85 -30.15 -3.87
CA ILE A 156 29.94 -29.61 -5.24
C ILE A 156 28.56 -29.50 -5.85
N TYR A 157 27.69 -30.50 -5.65
CA TYR A 157 26.31 -30.52 -6.15
C TYR A 157 25.46 -29.39 -5.57
N ALA A 158 25.54 -29.16 -4.24
CA ALA A 158 24.81 -28.05 -3.61
C ALA A 158 25.25 -26.70 -4.19
N ASN A 159 26.55 -26.50 -4.43
CA ASN A 159 27.03 -25.25 -5.03
C ASN A 159 26.52 -25.06 -6.46
N GLN A 160 26.45 -26.12 -7.26
CA GLN A 160 25.87 -26.07 -8.60
C GLN A 160 24.36 -25.75 -8.59
N VAL A 161 23.63 -26.29 -7.60
CA VAL A 161 22.22 -25.98 -7.43
C VAL A 161 22.03 -24.49 -7.07
N TYR A 162 22.83 -23.96 -6.13
CA TYR A 162 22.79 -22.53 -5.80
C TYR A 162 23.06 -21.66 -7.04
N ALA A 163 24.08 -21.97 -7.81
CA ALA A 163 24.41 -21.20 -9.01
C ALA A 163 23.24 -21.17 -10.00
N ARG A 164 22.68 -22.35 -10.35
CA ARG A 164 21.54 -22.45 -11.28
C ARG A 164 20.32 -21.65 -10.83
N ILE A 165 19.98 -21.68 -9.54
CA ILE A 165 18.83 -20.94 -9.01
C ILE A 165 19.12 -19.43 -9.04
N ILE A 166 20.32 -19.00 -8.65
CA ILE A 166 20.74 -17.61 -8.68
C ILE A 166 20.72 -17.05 -10.10
N ASP A 167 21.21 -17.81 -11.08
CA ASP A 167 21.21 -17.43 -12.50
C ASP A 167 19.78 -17.29 -13.02
N ARG A 168 18.89 -18.25 -12.67
CA ARG A 168 17.47 -18.17 -13.06
C ARG A 168 16.78 -16.95 -12.43
N LEU A 169 16.98 -16.71 -11.13
CA LEU A 169 16.42 -15.51 -10.48
C LEU A 169 16.94 -14.23 -11.11
N THR A 170 18.21 -14.19 -11.51
CA THR A 170 18.79 -13.02 -12.19
C THR A 170 18.13 -12.78 -13.54
N LEU A 171 17.89 -13.84 -14.32
CA LEU A 171 17.19 -13.75 -15.60
C LEU A 171 15.76 -13.20 -15.41
N GLU A 172 15.00 -13.75 -14.45
CA GLU A 172 13.62 -13.31 -14.21
C GLU A 172 13.56 -11.87 -13.69
N ILE A 173 14.49 -11.43 -12.85
CA ILE A 173 14.58 -10.03 -12.41
C ILE A 173 14.78 -9.12 -13.63
N ASN A 174 15.70 -9.45 -14.53
CA ASN A 174 15.95 -8.65 -15.74
C ASN A 174 14.71 -8.62 -16.67
N ASN A 175 14.01 -9.74 -16.81
CA ASN A 175 12.76 -9.82 -17.59
C ASN A 175 11.67 -8.90 -17.01
N ILE A 176 11.50 -8.92 -15.68
CA ILE A 176 10.52 -8.05 -15.01
C ILE A 176 10.92 -6.58 -15.15
N GLU A 177 12.20 -6.24 -15.01
CA GLU A 177 12.68 -4.86 -15.20
C GLU A 177 12.42 -4.37 -16.62
N TRP A 178 12.58 -5.23 -17.62
CA TRP A 178 12.22 -4.93 -19.00
C TRP A 178 10.70 -4.71 -19.16
N GLN A 179 9.87 -5.59 -18.59
CA GLN A 179 8.40 -5.44 -18.63
C GLN A 179 7.94 -4.16 -17.95
N LEU A 180 8.51 -3.80 -16.80
CA LEU A 180 8.23 -2.53 -16.12
C LEU A 180 8.49 -1.32 -17.04
N LEU A 181 9.59 -1.34 -17.79
CA LEU A 181 9.90 -0.28 -18.75
C LEU A 181 8.91 -0.26 -19.92
N GLN A 182 8.51 -1.42 -20.47
CA GLN A 182 7.50 -1.48 -21.53
C GLN A 182 6.15 -0.92 -21.05
N LEU A 183 5.74 -1.29 -19.84
CA LEU A 183 4.51 -0.79 -19.23
C LEU A 183 4.54 0.73 -19.03
N ILE A 184 5.64 1.28 -18.55
CA ILE A 184 5.81 2.74 -18.43
C ILE A 184 5.75 3.41 -19.81
N ARG A 185 6.40 2.82 -20.82
CA ARG A 185 6.45 3.38 -22.19
C ARG A 185 5.12 3.27 -22.95
N SER A 186 4.19 2.45 -22.48
CA SER A 186 2.85 2.34 -23.10
C SER A 186 1.93 3.54 -22.79
N ASP A 187 2.29 4.37 -21.81
CA ASP A 187 1.51 5.55 -21.42
C ASP A 187 2.37 6.82 -21.47
N ASN A 188 1.87 7.87 -22.11
CA ASN A 188 2.62 9.11 -22.33
C ASN A 188 2.90 9.87 -21.02
N GLU A 189 1.96 9.87 -20.07
CA GLU A 189 2.14 10.55 -18.77
C GLU A 189 3.17 9.82 -17.92
N LEU A 190 3.11 8.49 -17.85
CA LEU A 190 4.10 7.67 -17.16
C LEU A 190 5.48 7.85 -17.77
N THR A 191 5.60 7.78 -19.10
CA THR A 191 6.85 7.99 -19.82
C THR A 191 7.48 9.33 -19.48
N ARG A 192 6.71 10.42 -19.60
CA ARG A 192 7.19 11.78 -19.29
C ARG A 192 7.70 11.89 -17.86
N ASN A 193 6.94 11.41 -16.89
CA ASN A 193 7.31 11.49 -15.48
C ASN A 193 8.53 10.60 -15.17
N PHE A 194 8.62 9.43 -15.77
CA PHE A 194 9.78 8.55 -15.66
C PHE A 194 11.05 9.22 -16.18
N ASP A 195 11.00 9.82 -17.38
CA ASP A 195 12.13 10.51 -17.99
C ASP A 195 12.57 11.72 -17.17
N LEU A 196 11.61 12.50 -16.63
CA LEU A 196 11.90 13.61 -15.73
C LEU A 196 12.63 13.14 -14.44
N VAL A 197 12.17 12.05 -13.84
CA VAL A 197 12.79 11.52 -12.61
C VAL A 197 14.17 10.93 -12.89
N THR A 198 14.32 10.17 -13.96
CA THR A 198 15.60 9.55 -14.32
C THR A 198 16.63 10.53 -14.90
N SER A 199 16.22 11.73 -15.29
CA SER A 199 17.15 12.82 -15.69
C SER A 199 17.97 13.33 -14.51
N ILE A 200 17.55 13.07 -13.27
CA ILE A 200 18.27 13.48 -12.07
C ILE A 200 19.48 12.54 -11.89
N LYS A 201 20.68 13.11 -11.83
CA LYS A 201 21.92 12.33 -11.63
C LYS A 201 21.83 11.50 -10.34
N GLY A 202 22.11 10.22 -10.44
CA GLY A 202 22.03 9.26 -9.32
C GLY A 202 20.68 8.55 -9.18
N VAL A 203 19.64 9.01 -9.88
CA VAL A 203 18.32 8.36 -9.84
C VAL A 203 18.18 7.37 -11.00
N GLY A 204 18.22 6.08 -10.67
CA GLY A 204 18.04 5.00 -11.64
C GLY A 204 16.59 4.58 -11.83
N PRO A 205 16.32 3.68 -12.82
CA PRO A 205 14.97 3.20 -13.14
C PRO A 205 14.20 2.63 -11.94
N VAL A 206 14.87 1.87 -11.07
CA VAL A 206 14.26 1.26 -9.88
C VAL A 206 13.73 2.32 -8.91
N THR A 207 14.52 3.37 -8.67
CA THR A 207 14.11 4.48 -7.80
C THR A 207 12.98 5.29 -8.44
N ALA A 208 13.02 5.48 -9.76
CA ALA A 208 11.94 6.15 -10.48
C ALA A 208 10.62 5.37 -10.38
N CYS A 209 10.66 4.05 -10.60
CA CYS A 209 9.48 3.19 -10.43
C CYS A 209 8.92 3.28 -8.99
N GLU A 210 9.77 3.19 -7.96
CA GLU A 210 9.33 3.31 -6.56
C GLU A 210 8.64 4.64 -6.30
N LEU A 211 9.24 5.76 -6.74
CA LEU A 211 8.66 7.09 -6.60
C LEU A 211 7.29 7.19 -7.29
N MET A 212 7.18 6.73 -8.53
CA MET A 212 5.93 6.76 -9.30
C MET A 212 4.84 5.93 -8.63
N ILE A 213 5.16 4.73 -8.15
CA ILE A 213 4.22 3.84 -7.45
C ILE A 213 3.75 4.50 -6.15
N LYS A 214 4.66 4.95 -5.29
CA LYS A 214 4.34 5.52 -3.97
C LYS A 214 3.57 6.82 -4.03
N THR A 215 3.80 7.61 -5.08
CA THR A 215 3.12 8.89 -5.29
C THR A 215 1.87 8.76 -6.17
N VAL A 216 1.57 7.56 -6.66
CA VAL A 216 0.54 7.31 -7.68
C VAL A 216 0.75 8.25 -8.88
N ASN A 217 1.94 8.13 -9.48
CA ASN A 217 2.40 8.99 -10.58
C ASN A 217 2.31 10.48 -10.24
N PHE A 218 2.72 10.88 -9.01
CA PHE A 218 2.69 12.25 -8.46
C PHE A 218 1.30 12.87 -8.29
N LYS A 219 0.21 12.07 -8.40
CA LYS A 219 -1.17 12.55 -8.16
C LYS A 219 -1.51 12.63 -6.67
N LYS A 220 -0.98 11.73 -5.85
CA LYS A 220 -1.27 11.67 -4.41
C LYS A 220 -0.29 12.50 -3.57
N ILE A 221 0.98 12.58 -3.97
CA ILE A 221 2.04 13.36 -3.34
C ILE A 221 2.56 14.33 -4.40
N THR A 222 2.16 15.60 -4.29
CA THR A 222 2.34 16.59 -5.36
C THR A 222 3.46 17.60 -5.08
N THR A 223 3.98 17.64 -3.83
CA THR A 223 5.03 18.60 -3.44
C THR A 223 6.27 17.89 -2.91
N ALA A 224 7.43 18.49 -3.13
CA ALA A 224 8.71 17.99 -2.61
C ALA A 224 8.70 17.83 -1.08
N LYS A 225 8.04 18.75 -0.35
CA LYS A 225 7.90 18.70 1.11
C LYS A 225 7.09 17.49 1.57
N GLN A 226 5.98 17.17 0.89
CA GLN A 226 5.20 15.98 1.16
C GLN A 226 6.01 14.71 0.87
N ALA A 227 6.72 14.65 -0.25
CA ALA A 227 7.58 13.53 -0.61
C ALA A 227 8.71 13.31 0.41
N ALA A 228 9.38 14.38 0.85
CA ALA A 228 10.43 14.32 1.87
C ALA A 228 9.90 13.83 3.24
N SER A 229 8.71 14.28 3.63
CA SER A 229 8.03 13.82 4.85
C SER A 229 7.63 12.35 4.74
N TYR A 230 7.07 11.93 3.62
CA TYR A 230 6.66 10.55 3.35
C TYR A 230 7.86 9.60 3.36
N ALA A 231 8.95 9.98 2.71
CA ALA A 231 10.20 9.22 2.71
C ALA A 231 10.96 9.28 4.05
N GLY A 232 10.58 10.16 4.98
CA GLY A 232 11.28 10.32 6.27
C GLY A 232 12.69 10.87 6.16
N VAL A 233 12.94 11.71 5.16
CA VAL A 233 14.22 12.43 5.00
C VAL A 233 14.15 13.87 5.53
N CYS A 234 12.95 14.33 5.91
CA CYS A 234 12.74 15.65 6.54
C CYS A 234 12.51 15.46 8.04
N PRO A 235 13.41 15.96 8.92
CA PRO A 235 13.19 15.95 10.36
C PRO A 235 12.19 17.03 10.75
N PHE A 236 11.28 16.68 11.68
CA PHE A 236 10.36 17.63 12.28
C PHE A 236 10.94 18.22 13.56
N PRO A 237 10.82 19.54 13.78
CA PRO A 237 11.23 20.15 15.04
C PRO A 237 10.38 19.58 16.18
N ASN A 238 11.03 19.32 17.30
CA ASN A 238 10.39 18.86 18.53
C ASN A 238 10.73 19.84 19.64
N ALA A 239 9.91 20.89 19.77
CA ALA A 239 10.08 21.92 20.76
C ALA A 239 8.77 22.12 21.52
N SER A 240 8.86 22.32 22.83
CA SER A 240 7.75 22.67 23.70
C SER A 240 8.18 23.78 24.66
N GLY A 241 7.62 24.97 24.51
CA GLY A 241 8.02 26.17 25.24
C GLY A 241 9.51 26.49 25.00
N GLN A 242 10.29 26.63 26.07
CA GLN A 242 11.74 26.92 26.00
C GLN A 242 12.60 25.64 25.79
N MET A 243 11.99 24.43 25.85
CA MET A 243 12.73 23.17 25.66
C MET A 243 12.79 22.79 24.19
N VAL A 244 13.98 22.90 23.59
CA VAL A 244 14.24 22.36 22.24
C VAL A 244 14.76 20.94 22.39
N LYS A 245 13.97 19.96 21.93
CA LYS A 245 14.35 18.54 21.88
C LYS A 245 14.93 18.21 20.50
N LYS A 246 15.70 17.12 20.43
CA LYS A 246 16.25 16.62 19.17
C LYS A 246 15.13 16.37 18.15
N SER A 247 15.27 16.96 16.98
CA SER A 247 14.34 16.76 15.84
C SER A 247 14.20 15.28 15.49
N ARG A 248 13.00 14.84 15.18
CA ARG A 248 12.68 13.44 14.86
C ARG A 248 12.05 13.35 13.48
N ILE A 249 12.36 12.26 12.78
CA ILE A 249 11.65 11.90 11.55
C ILE A 249 10.33 11.23 11.90
N ASN A 250 9.37 11.26 10.96
CA ASN A 250 8.10 10.55 11.11
C ASN A 250 8.36 9.04 11.23
N ALA A 251 7.86 8.41 12.30
CA ALA A 251 7.98 6.97 12.53
C ALA A 251 7.23 6.15 11.46
N MET A 252 6.21 6.74 10.83
CA MET A 252 5.38 6.13 9.77
C MET A 252 5.95 6.34 8.37
N SER A 253 7.18 6.87 8.26
CA SER A 253 7.84 7.10 6.97
C SER A 253 8.16 5.79 6.23
N ASP A 254 8.17 5.86 4.89
CA ASP A 254 8.53 4.75 4.03
C ASP A 254 10.05 4.49 4.06
N LYS A 255 10.44 3.45 4.81
CA LYS A 255 11.85 3.09 4.99
C LYS A 255 12.53 2.60 3.71
N ALA A 256 11.77 1.98 2.79
CA ALA A 256 12.30 1.48 1.53
C ALA A 256 12.65 2.66 0.61
N LEU A 257 11.70 3.60 0.45
CA LEU A 257 11.94 4.82 -0.32
C LEU A 257 13.07 5.65 0.28
N LYS A 258 13.11 5.78 1.63
CA LYS A 258 14.22 6.44 2.32
C LYS A 258 15.58 5.86 1.92
N SER A 259 15.70 4.52 1.97
CA SER A 259 16.94 3.83 1.62
C SER A 259 17.37 4.08 0.18
N LEU A 260 16.42 4.05 -0.77
CA LEU A 260 16.69 4.35 -2.17
C LEU A 260 17.16 5.79 -2.38
N LEU A 261 16.49 6.77 -1.75
CA LEU A 261 16.88 8.17 -1.86
C LEU A 261 18.29 8.44 -1.29
N PHE A 262 18.65 7.78 -0.19
CA PHE A 262 20.03 7.86 0.33
C PHE A 262 21.07 7.25 -0.59
N MET A 263 20.70 6.27 -1.41
CA MET A 263 21.61 5.68 -2.41
C MET A 263 21.77 6.55 -3.65
N CYS A 264 20.82 7.48 -3.89
CA CYS A 264 20.85 8.40 -5.01
C CYS A 264 21.61 9.72 -4.70
N ALA A 265 21.86 10.01 -3.42
CA ALA A 265 22.51 11.22 -2.95
C ALA A 265 24.04 11.06 -2.90
#